data_c1612ce5cc7886a32cf15b3ab5d5d541
#
_entry.id   c1612ce5cc7886a32cf15b3ab5d5d541
#
_cell.length_a   1.000
_cell.length_b   1.000
_cell.length_c   1.000
_cell.angle_alpha   90.00
_cell.angle_beta   90.00
_cell.angle_gamma   90.00
#
_symmetry.space_group_name_H-M   'P 1'
#
loop_
_entity.id
_entity.type
_entity.pdbx_description
1 polymer ?
#
loop_
_entity_poly.entity_id
_entity_poly.type
_entity_poly.pdbx_seq_one_letter_code
_entity_poly.pdbx_strand_id
1 'polypeptide(L)'
;MQVFSKIDKNRYVDSLETLYMTAVINSQEGVEVGFAAMAKASLKSDLAKNDMLTDEINALKESDFVIVARCESQEIFDAILAEISNNEDDSKKEAKKSYPDLTEAVKAHPEINLCQINVPGEYALEEVTKALNAGLHCCVLSNNVPLEDERKMKELALEKGLLCMGPDCGVANINGSALVLASINNRGPFGICGASGTGIQHVAAILHECGTGISQTIGTGGNDLKEPVGGLMMQMGIDVLEADPETKYIILISRKPADSVLEVLLARIKRCRKPIVVFFMGCTPKQIEDAGGIFAANLDDCAQKALAIIGKKYDLETPEHIQKMAEEAVEGMSPKQKYLRGMYTGGTYMDEAMRAMIPVIGPIRSNAPLDPRLKLEDSYKSVKNSCVDYGEEEFTLGRPHPAIDPSVRKAELMREARDEEVAVIVLDFILTPPGHMDPAGDIIPEIKKAQKLAAEQGRKLVFIASVLGTDADLQNKSEQNRKLSEAGVIVCKTNNTASLLAAQIIKLQEERTK
;
A
#
# COMPACT_ATOMS: atom_id res chain seq x y z
N MET A 1 35.17 -6.61 7.35
CA MET A 1 34.03 -7.28 6.73
C MET A 1 34.44 -7.91 5.42
N GLN A 2 34.01 -9.14 5.15
CA GLN A 2 34.31 -9.88 3.92
C GLN A 2 32.98 -10.26 3.25
N VAL A 3 33.02 -10.52 1.94
CA VAL A 3 31.83 -10.95 1.18
C VAL A 3 31.82 -12.46 1.10
N PHE A 4 30.74 -13.07 1.58
CA PHE A 4 30.52 -14.52 1.51
C PHE A 4 29.26 -14.76 0.67
N SER A 5 29.23 -15.88 -0.06
CA SER A 5 28.09 -16.25 -0.89
C SER A 5 27.83 -17.75 -0.90
N LYS A 6 26.55 -18.11 -1.03
CA LYS A 6 26.07 -19.46 -1.34
C LYS A 6 25.23 -19.41 -2.61
N ILE A 7 25.53 -20.29 -3.56
CA ILE A 7 24.90 -20.34 -4.87
C ILE A 7 24.19 -21.69 -5.04
N ASP A 8 22.88 -21.61 -5.31
CA ASP A 8 22.05 -22.77 -5.62
C ASP A 8 21.63 -22.69 -7.11
N LYS A 9 22.25 -23.50 -7.96
CA LYS A 9 21.99 -23.49 -9.41
C LYS A 9 20.64 -24.10 -9.75
N ASN A 10 19.91 -23.45 -10.69
CA ASN A 10 18.59 -23.85 -11.16
C ASN A 10 17.56 -24.05 -10.03
N ARG A 11 17.69 -23.31 -8.93
CA ARG A 11 16.72 -23.28 -7.83
C ARG A 11 15.87 -22.03 -7.96
N TYR A 12 14.58 -22.22 -8.14
CA TYR A 12 13.63 -21.13 -8.04
C TYR A 12 13.23 -20.92 -6.57
N VAL A 13 13.24 -19.68 -6.13
CA VAL A 13 12.78 -19.23 -4.81
C VAL A 13 11.83 -18.05 -5.05
N ASP A 14 10.66 -18.06 -4.43
CA ASP A 14 9.68 -17.01 -4.62
C ASP A 14 10.08 -15.69 -3.91
N SER A 15 9.41 -14.62 -4.27
CA SER A 15 9.76 -13.27 -3.78
C SER A 15 9.55 -13.10 -2.28
N LEU A 16 8.57 -13.78 -1.67
CA LEU A 16 8.31 -13.69 -0.22
C LEU A 16 9.40 -14.44 0.56
N GLU A 17 9.78 -15.62 0.07
CA GLU A 17 10.84 -16.43 0.67
C GLU A 17 12.20 -15.71 0.57
N THR A 18 12.51 -15.10 -0.59
CA THR A 18 13.74 -14.32 -0.76
C THR A 18 13.79 -13.09 0.15
N LEU A 19 12.66 -12.43 0.36
CA LEU A 19 12.53 -11.31 1.29
C LEU A 19 12.76 -11.72 2.74
N TYR A 20 12.11 -12.81 3.15
CA TYR A 20 12.30 -13.36 4.48
C TYR A 20 13.79 -13.70 4.73
N MET A 21 14.41 -14.42 3.80
CA MET A 21 15.85 -14.74 3.90
C MET A 21 16.71 -13.47 3.98
N THR A 22 16.43 -12.47 3.15
CA THR A 22 17.14 -11.19 3.17
C THR A 22 16.97 -10.46 4.51
N ALA A 23 15.79 -10.48 5.10
CA ALA A 23 15.52 -9.91 6.42
C ALA A 23 16.30 -10.65 7.51
N VAL A 24 16.32 -11.99 7.50
CA VAL A 24 17.10 -12.82 8.42
C VAL A 24 18.59 -12.47 8.33
N ILE A 25 19.15 -12.36 7.12
CA ILE A 25 20.56 -12.00 6.90
C ILE A 25 20.86 -10.64 7.56
N ASN A 26 20.04 -9.62 7.27
CA ASN A 26 20.30 -8.25 7.71
C ASN A 26 19.95 -7.99 9.18
N SER A 27 19.28 -8.92 9.86
CA SER A 27 19.01 -8.85 11.30
C SER A 27 20.16 -9.37 12.17
N GLN A 28 21.15 -10.05 11.59
CA GLN A 28 22.24 -10.68 12.34
C GLN A 28 23.30 -9.67 12.75
N GLU A 29 23.76 -9.76 14.00
CA GLU A 29 24.88 -8.98 14.49
C GLU A 29 26.16 -9.35 13.74
N GLY A 30 26.95 -8.36 13.31
CA GLY A 30 28.16 -8.56 12.52
C GLY A 30 27.92 -8.62 11.00
N VAL A 31 26.70 -8.36 10.52
CA VAL A 31 26.37 -8.20 9.10
C VAL A 31 26.24 -6.72 8.76
N GLU A 32 26.91 -6.27 7.72
CA GLU A 32 26.78 -4.92 7.18
C GLU A 32 25.62 -4.81 6.19
N VAL A 33 25.55 -5.74 5.25
CA VAL A 33 24.51 -5.85 4.24
C VAL A 33 24.49 -7.24 3.61
N GLY A 34 23.30 -7.75 3.29
CA GLY A 34 23.16 -9.02 2.59
C GLY A 34 21.89 -9.12 1.76
N PHE A 35 21.91 -10.06 0.82
CA PHE A 35 20.85 -10.28 -0.15
C PHE A 35 20.61 -11.78 -0.35
N ALA A 36 19.35 -12.16 -0.50
CA ALA A 36 18.95 -13.47 -0.98
C ALA A 36 18.00 -13.26 -2.17
N ALA A 37 18.40 -13.63 -3.38
CA ALA A 37 17.58 -13.40 -4.57
C ALA A 37 17.97 -14.28 -5.76
N MET A 38 17.10 -14.35 -6.76
CA MET A 38 17.42 -14.88 -8.08
C MET A 38 18.47 -14.00 -8.77
N ALA A 39 19.45 -14.62 -9.47
CA ALA A 39 20.58 -13.93 -10.08
C ALA A 39 20.21 -13.07 -11.32
N LYS A 40 19.14 -12.30 -11.22
CA LYS A 40 18.65 -11.37 -12.25
C LYS A 40 19.54 -10.13 -12.36
N ALA A 41 19.36 -9.37 -13.44
CA ALA A 41 20.11 -8.14 -13.68
C ALA A 41 19.96 -7.10 -12.53
N SER A 42 18.80 -7.03 -11.89
CA SER A 42 18.54 -6.18 -10.74
C SER A 42 19.45 -6.49 -9.55
N LEU A 43 19.52 -7.77 -9.13
CA LEU A 43 20.42 -8.19 -8.06
C LEU A 43 21.87 -7.86 -8.39
N LYS A 44 22.33 -8.18 -9.60
CA LYS A 44 23.73 -7.91 -10.03
C LYS A 44 24.05 -6.41 -9.97
N SER A 45 23.09 -5.56 -10.36
CA SER A 45 23.23 -4.11 -10.22
C SER A 45 23.35 -3.66 -8.77
N ASP A 46 22.54 -4.22 -7.88
CA ASP A 46 22.57 -3.86 -6.47
C ASP A 46 23.83 -4.37 -5.76
N LEU A 47 24.31 -5.56 -6.11
CA LEU A 47 25.58 -6.07 -5.64
C LEU A 47 26.78 -5.25 -6.14
N ALA A 48 26.74 -4.76 -7.38
CA ALA A 48 27.77 -3.87 -7.92
C ALA A 48 27.81 -2.53 -7.19
N LYS A 49 26.67 -1.94 -6.85
CA LYS A 49 26.58 -0.69 -6.06
C LYS A 49 27.13 -0.83 -4.64
N ASN A 50 27.08 -2.04 -4.11
CA ASN A 50 27.56 -2.36 -2.76
C ASN A 50 28.96 -2.99 -2.77
N ASP A 51 29.69 -3.00 -3.89
CA ASP A 51 30.99 -3.65 -4.05
C ASP A 51 31.00 -5.13 -3.61
N MET A 52 29.91 -5.86 -3.90
CA MET A 52 29.71 -7.27 -3.56
C MET A 52 29.57 -8.19 -4.78
N LEU A 53 29.59 -7.63 -5.99
CA LEU A 53 29.47 -8.41 -7.22
C LEU A 53 30.79 -9.10 -7.54
N THR A 54 30.87 -10.42 -7.33
CA THR A 54 32.00 -11.23 -7.72
C THR A 54 31.87 -11.74 -9.16
N ASP A 55 32.98 -12.14 -9.79
CA ASP A 55 32.97 -12.75 -11.14
C ASP A 55 32.08 -13.99 -11.18
N GLU A 56 32.09 -14.80 -10.10
CA GLU A 56 31.26 -15.98 -9.97
C GLU A 56 29.76 -15.64 -9.99
N ILE A 57 29.33 -14.65 -9.20
CA ILE A 57 27.93 -14.20 -9.17
C ILE A 57 27.53 -13.53 -10.50
N ASN A 58 28.43 -12.78 -11.10
CA ASN A 58 28.17 -12.12 -12.38
C ASN A 58 27.95 -13.13 -13.53
N ALA A 59 28.57 -14.30 -13.47
CA ALA A 59 28.42 -15.38 -14.46
C ALA A 59 27.16 -16.23 -14.29
N LEU A 60 26.36 -16.04 -13.21
CA LEU A 60 25.14 -16.80 -12.94
C LEU A 60 24.04 -16.47 -13.96
N LYS A 61 23.16 -17.47 -14.17
CA LYS A 61 21.94 -17.33 -14.97
C LYS A 61 20.80 -16.83 -14.10
N GLU A 62 19.77 -16.27 -14.73
CA GLU A 62 18.58 -15.78 -14.01
C GLU A 62 17.79 -16.88 -13.28
N SER A 63 18.01 -18.16 -13.65
CA SER A 63 17.46 -19.34 -12.98
C SER A 63 18.21 -19.76 -11.73
N ASP A 64 19.35 -19.14 -11.43
CA ASP A 64 20.17 -19.48 -10.27
C ASP A 64 19.77 -18.58 -9.09
N PHE A 65 19.80 -19.15 -7.88
CA PHE A 65 19.54 -18.44 -6.64
C PHE A 65 20.85 -18.19 -5.88
N VAL A 66 20.97 -17.02 -5.26
CA VAL A 66 22.16 -16.68 -4.49
C VAL A 66 21.79 -16.04 -3.15
N ILE A 67 22.50 -16.47 -2.11
CA ILE A 67 22.56 -15.79 -0.81
C ILE A 67 23.96 -15.18 -0.72
N VAL A 68 24.05 -13.88 -0.44
CA VAL A 68 25.32 -13.17 -0.32
C VAL A 68 25.24 -12.19 0.83
N ALA A 69 26.30 -12.13 1.65
CA ALA A 69 26.38 -11.18 2.76
C ALA A 69 27.81 -10.65 2.91
N ARG A 70 27.90 -9.37 3.28
CA ARG A 70 29.13 -8.76 3.80
C ARG A 70 29.06 -8.80 5.32
N CYS A 71 29.85 -9.67 5.94
CA CYS A 71 29.87 -9.87 7.38
C CYS A 71 31.30 -10.02 7.93
N GLU A 72 31.43 -10.10 9.23
CA GLU A 72 32.72 -10.10 9.91
C GLU A 72 33.48 -11.42 9.74
N SER A 73 32.76 -12.56 9.69
CA SER A 73 33.43 -13.88 9.60
C SER A 73 32.58 -14.93 8.87
N GLN A 74 33.24 -16.03 8.47
CA GLN A 74 32.57 -17.20 7.88
C GLN A 74 31.57 -17.84 8.87
N GLU A 75 31.89 -17.85 10.16
CA GLU A 75 31.03 -18.44 11.20
C GLU A 75 29.70 -17.73 11.28
N ILE A 76 29.67 -16.38 11.14
CA ILE A 76 28.42 -15.60 11.08
C ILE A 76 27.64 -15.99 9.83
N PHE A 77 28.28 -16.10 8.69
CA PHE A 77 27.63 -16.51 7.45
C PHE A 77 27.06 -17.93 7.54
N ASP A 78 27.77 -18.86 8.14
CA ASP A 78 27.32 -20.24 8.36
C ASP A 78 26.12 -20.28 9.35
N ALA A 79 26.13 -19.45 10.39
CA ALA A 79 25.00 -19.31 11.31
C ALA A 79 23.74 -18.79 10.61
N ILE A 80 23.90 -17.81 9.72
CA ILE A 80 22.80 -17.29 8.87
C ILE A 80 22.21 -18.41 8.01
N LEU A 81 23.07 -19.18 7.34
CA LEU A 81 22.62 -20.30 6.50
C LEU A 81 21.91 -21.39 7.30
N ALA A 82 22.38 -21.67 8.53
CA ALA A 82 21.74 -22.61 9.44
C ALA A 82 20.36 -22.10 9.89
N GLU A 83 20.23 -20.83 10.23
CA GLU A 83 18.95 -20.23 10.62
C GLU A 83 17.94 -20.24 9.47
N ILE A 84 18.37 -19.86 8.27
CA ILE A 84 17.54 -19.95 7.05
C ILE A 84 17.08 -21.41 6.84
N SER A 85 17.98 -22.38 6.95
CA SER A 85 17.67 -23.79 6.75
C SER A 85 16.75 -24.36 7.83
N ASN A 86 16.92 -23.98 9.10
CA ASN A 86 16.07 -24.42 10.20
C ASN A 86 14.64 -23.90 10.04
N ASN A 87 14.47 -22.68 9.56
CA ASN A 87 13.17 -22.10 9.28
C ASN A 87 12.52 -22.70 8.03
N GLU A 88 13.31 -23.14 7.02
CA GLU A 88 12.80 -23.97 5.91
C GLU A 88 12.28 -25.33 6.43
N ASP A 89 12.92 -25.94 7.44
CA ASP A 89 12.49 -27.20 8.03
C ASP A 89 11.27 -27.05 8.95
N ASP A 90 11.11 -25.94 9.66
CA ASP A 90 9.89 -25.66 10.45
C ASP A 90 8.70 -25.30 9.54
N SER A 91 8.93 -24.61 8.44
CA SER A 91 7.91 -24.43 7.38
C SER A 91 7.54 -25.73 6.66
N LYS A 92 8.48 -26.71 6.61
CA LYS A 92 8.23 -28.05 6.08
C LYS A 92 7.50 -28.98 7.07
N LYS A 93 7.51 -28.70 8.37
CA LYS A 93 6.72 -29.47 9.37
C LYS A 93 5.22 -29.18 9.29
N GLU A 94 4.84 -28.00 8.81
CA GLU A 94 3.51 -27.69 8.28
C GLU A 94 3.57 -27.67 6.74
N ALA A 95 4.14 -28.67 6.11
CA ALA A 95 4.20 -28.75 4.65
C ALA A 95 2.77 -28.64 4.09
N LYS A 96 2.39 -27.42 3.72
CA LYS A 96 1.19 -27.18 2.92
C LYS A 96 1.34 -28.09 1.71
N LYS A 97 0.44 -29.07 1.59
CA LYS A 97 0.45 -29.98 0.44
C LYS A 97 0.43 -29.15 -0.82
N SER A 98 1.54 -29.12 -1.56
CA SER A 98 1.56 -28.51 -2.87
C SER A 98 1.01 -29.50 -3.89
N TYR A 99 0.27 -29.00 -4.85
CA TYR A 99 -0.31 -29.78 -5.94
C TYR A 99 0.29 -29.30 -7.26
N PRO A 100 0.48 -30.20 -8.25
CA PRO A 100 1.05 -29.83 -9.54
C PRO A 100 0.23 -28.76 -10.28
N ASP A 101 -1.08 -28.79 -10.10
CA ASP A 101 -2.00 -27.83 -10.70
C ASP A 101 -3.29 -27.69 -9.86
N LEU A 102 -4.09 -26.68 -10.21
CA LEU A 102 -5.34 -26.37 -9.56
C LEU A 102 -6.35 -27.52 -9.61
N THR A 103 -6.37 -28.29 -10.69
CA THR A 103 -7.34 -29.39 -10.88
C THR A 103 -7.09 -30.50 -9.85
N GLU A 104 -5.84 -30.85 -9.62
CA GLU A 104 -5.47 -31.85 -8.61
C GLU A 104 -5.73 -31.33 -7.19
N ALA A 105 -5.50 -30.04 -6.92
CA ALA A 105 -5.82 -29.42 -5.64
C ALA A 105 -7.34 -29.48 -5.34
N VAL A 106 -8.18 -29.10 -6.29
CA VAL A 106 -9.66 -29.11 -6.13
C VAL A 106 -10.20 -30.55 -6.00
N LYS A 107 -9.64 -31.52 -6.71
CA LYS A 107 -10.02 -32.94 -6.54
C LYS A 107 -9.70 -33.45 -5.14
N ALA A 108 -8.54 -33.07 -4.60
CA ALA A 108 -8.12 -33.48 -3.27
C ALA A 108 -8.86 -32.74 -2.14
N HIS A 109 -9.32 -31.52 -2.41
CA HIS A 109 -9.95 -30.60 -1.47
C HIS A 109 -11.21 -29.96 -2.10
N PRO A 110 -12.32 -30.72 -2.22
CA PRO A 110 -13.55 -30.21 -2.84
C PRO A 110 -14.24 -29.10 -2.02
N GLU A 111 -13.80 -28.84 -0.79
CA GLU A 111 -14.24 -27.76 0.08
C GLU A 111 -13.65 -26.38 -0.30
N ILE A 112 -12.62 -26.33 -1.14
CA ILE A 112 -12.02 -25.08 -1.62
C ILE A 112 -13.05 -24.30 -2.45
N ASN A 113 -13.21 -23.01 -2.15
CA ASN A 113 -14.17 -22.14 -2.84
C ASN A 113 -13.55 -20.82 -3.33
N LEU A 114 -12.27 -20.56 -3.01
CA LEU A 114 -11.54 -19.37 -3.44
C LEU A 114 -10.12 -19.74 -3.86
N CYS A 115 -9.67 -19.12 -4.96
CA CYS A 115 -8.31 -19.19 -5.47
C CYS A 115 -7.67 -17.81 -5.45
N GLN A 116 -6.52 -17.68 -4.76
CA GLN A 116 -5.67 -16.48 -4.87
C GLN A 116 -4.66 -16.70 -5.99
N ILE A 117 -4.63 -15.78 -6.96
CA ILE A 117 -3.81 -15.87 -8.16
C ILE A 117 -2.76 -14.76 -8.14
N ASN A 118 -1.49 -15.16 -8.24
CA ASN A 118 -0.33 -14.25 -8.23
C ASN A 118 0.71 -14.75 -9.24
N VAL A 119 0.34 -14.73 -10.51
CA VAL A 119 1.21 -15.07 -11.64
C VAL A 119 1.53 -13.80 -12.45
N PRO A 120 2.55 -13.80 -13.33
CA PRO A 120 2.74 -12.70 -14.27
C PRO A 120 1.47 -12.42 -15.08
N GLY A 121 1.16 -11.15 -15.35
CA GLY A 121 -0.13 -10.74 -15.93
C GLY A 121 -0.50 -11.42 -17.22
N GLU A 122 0.47 -11.80 -18.05
CA GLU A 122 0.27 -12.55 -19.30
C GLU A 122 -0.34 -13.96 -19.11
N TYR A 123 -0.18 -14.57 -17.92
CA TYR A 123 -0.75 -15.88 -17.59
C TYR A 123 -2.05 -15.78 -16.78
N ALA A 124 -2.42 -14.60 -16.32
CA ALA A 124 -3.53 -14.42 -15.38
C ALA A 124 -4.88 -14.87 -15.97
N LEU A 125 -5.14 -14.57 -17.26
CA LEU A 125 -6.40 -14.98 -17.92
C LEU A 125 -6.58 -16.50 -17.93
N GLU A 126 -5.51 -17.25 -18.22
CA GLU A 126 -5.54 -18.70 -18.25
C GLU A 126 -5.85 -19.27 -16.86
N GLU A 127 -5.15 -18.82 -15.82
CA GLU A 127 -5.32 -19.31 -14.45
C GLU A 127 -6.68 -18.92 -13.86
N VAL A 128 -7.15 -17.71 -14.10
CA VAL A 128 -8.50 -17.26 -13.70
C VAL A 128 -9.56 -18.11 -14.40
N THR A 129 -9.41 -18.39 -15.70
CA THR A 129 -10.34 -19.22 -16.45
C THR A 129 -10.42 -20.64 -15.88
N LYS A 130 -9.28 -21.24 -15.51
CA LYS A 130 -9.23 -22.56 -14.85
C LYS A 130 -9.96 -22.52 -13.51
N ALA A 131 -9.69 -21.52 -12.67
CA ALA A 131 -10.30 -21.38 -11.35
C ALA A 131 -11.82 -21.17 -11.43
N LEU A 132 -12.28 -20.26 -12.27
CA LEU A 132 -13.72 -20.01 -12.49
C LEU A 132 -14.43 -21.24 -13.06
N ASN A 133 -13.79 -21.99 -13.97
CA ASN A 133 -14.35 -23.24 -14.50
C ASN A 133 -14.41 -24.36 -13.45
N ALA A 134 -13.53 -24.33 -12.46
CA ALA A 134 -13.59 -25.21 -11.29
C ALA A 134 -14.61 -24.78 -10.22
N GLY A 135 -15.35 -23.68 -10.44
CA GLY A 135 -16.35 -23.15 -9.51
C GLY A 135 -15.78 -22.33 -8.37
N LEU A 136 -14.55 -21.81 -8.49
CA LEU A 136 -13.88 -21.04 -7.45
C LEU A 136 -14.06 -19.54 -7.67
N HIS A 137 -14.27 -18.78 -6.59
CA HIS A 137 -14.04 -17.35 -6.60
C HIS A 137 -12.55 -17.06 -6.81
N CYS A 138 -12.21 -15.92 -7.44
CA CYS A 138 -10.84 -15.54 -7.69
C CYS A 138 -10.48 -14.25 -6.95
N CYS A 139 -9.29 -14.22 -6.34
CA CYS A 139 -8.63 -13.01 -5.87
C CYS A 139 -7.31 -12.87 -6.64
N VAL A 140 -7.27 -11.93 -7.60
CA VAL A 140 -6.18 -11.80 -8.57
C VAL A 140 -5.28 -10.64 -8.17
N LEU A 141 -4.10 -10.95 -7.66
CA LEU A 141 -3.08 -9.98 -7.30
C LEU A 141 -2.21 -9.57 -8.50
N SER A 142 -2.17 -10.40 -9.54
CA SER A 142 -1.37 -10.17 -10.74
C SER A 142 -1.55 -8.75 -11.30
N ASN A 143 -0.43 -8.07 -11.56
CA ASN A 143 -0.36 -6.75 -12.18
C ASN A 143 -0.15 -6.87 -13.69
N ASN A 144 -0.27 -5.74 -14.42
CA ASN A 144 0.00 -5.65 -15.85
C ASN A 144 -0.84 -6.62 -16.70
N VAL A 145 -2.05 -6.92 -16.26
CA VAL A 145 -3.02 -7.70 -17.07
C VAL A 145 -3.64 -6.77 -18.11
N PRO A 146 -3.65 -7.15 -19.39
CA PRO A 146 -4.31 -6.37 -20.43
C PRO A 146 -5.80 -6.13 -20.12
N LEU A 147 -6.29 -4.90 -20.38
CA LEU A 147 -7.68 -4.53 -20.08
C LEU A 147 -8.72 -5.45 -20.76
N GLU A 148 -8.40 -5.93 -21.97
CA GLU A 148 -9.26 -6.87 -22.68
C GLU A 148 -9.36 -8.22 -21.96
N ASP A 149 -8.25 -8.69 -21.40
CA ASP A 149 -8.21 -9.96 -20.66
C ASP A 149 -8.88 -9.80 -19.29
N GLU A 150 -8.68 -8.67 -18.60
CA GLU A 150 -9.42 -8.35 -17.37
C GLU A 150 -10.94 -8.37 -17.62
N ARG A 151 -11.39 -7.76 -18.71
CA ARG A 151 -12.80 -7.79 -19.09
C ARG A 151 -13.32 -9.22 -19.30
N LYS A 152 -12.59 -10.05 -20.06
CA LYS A 152 -12.96 -11.46 -20.29
C LYS A 152 -13.08 -12.25 -18.99
N MET A 153 -12.14 -12.08 -18.07
CA MET A 153 -12.17 -12.71 -16.74
C MET A 153 -13.45 -12.34 -15.97
N LYS A 154 -13.79 -11.05 -15.96
CA LYS A 154 -14.95 -10.55 -15.22
C LYS A 154 -16.28 -10.94 -15.88
N GLU A 155 -16.35 -10.94 -17.19
CA GLU A 155 -17.53 -11.45 -17.92
C GLU A 155 -17.76 -12.92 -17.63
N LEU A 156 -16.71 -13.76 -17.65
CA LEU A 156 -16.81 -15.18 -17.30
C LEU A 156 -17.22 -15.36 -15.82
N ALA A 157 -16.69 -14.55 -14.92
CA ALA A 157 -17.06 -14.59 -13.51
C ALA A 157 -18.56 -14.24 -13.31
N LEU A 158 -19.05 -13.21 -13.99
CA LEU A 158 -20.48 -12.85 -13.98
C LEU A 158 -21.36 -13.97 -14.52
N GLU A 159 -20.99 -14.59 -15.66
CA GLU A 159 -21.73 -15.71 -16.23
C GLU A 159 -21.89 -16.87 -15.25
N LYS A 160 -20.84 -17.13 -14.45
CA LYS A 160 -20.81 -18.21 -13.46
C LYS A 160 -21.36 -17.82 -12.08
N GLY A 161 -21.69 -16.56 -11.85
CA GLY A 161 -22.09 -16.07 -10.53
C GLY A 161 -20.97 -16.10 -9.49
N LEU A 162 -19.70 -15.96 -9.92
CA LEU A 162 -18.51 -15.99 -9.08
C LEU A 162 -17.83 -14.63 -9.04
N LEU A 163 -17.12 -14.35 -7.94
CA LEU A 163 -16.29 -13.14 -7.82
C LEU A 163 -14.96 -13.32 -8.56
N CYS A 164 -14.55 -12.29 -9.31
CA CYS A 164 -13.19 -12.12 -9.81
C CYS A 164 -12.64 -10.79 -9.27
N MET A 165 -12.14 -10.80 -8.04
CA MET A 165 -11.57 -9.63 -7.37
C MET A 165 -10.20 -9.32 -7.98
N GLY A 166 -10.02 -8.13 -8.53
CA GLY A 166 -8.84 -7.79 -9.32
C GLY A 166 -9.06 -7.94 -10.84
N PRO A 167 -8.00 -7.97 -11.66
CA PRO A 167 -6.55 -7.92 -11.36
C PRO A 167 -6.12 -6.70 -10.53
N ASP A 168 -4.91 -6.76 -9.99
CA ASP A 168 -4.37 -5.75 -9.08
C ASP A 168 -5.26 -5.55 -7.83
N CYS A 169 -5.79 -6.66 -7.30
CA CYS A 169 -6.55 -6.65 -6.05
C CYS A 169 -5.59 -6.63 -4.86
N GLY A 170 -5.31 -5.44 -4.33
CA GLY A 170 -4.45 -5.30 -3.15
C GLY A 170 -5.15 -5.67 -1.84
N VAL A 171 -6.47 -5.56 -1.75
CA VAL A 171 -7.20 -5.73 -0.48
C VAL A 171 -8.54 -6.41 -0.71
N ALA A 172 -8.75 -7.52 -0.03
CA ALA A 172 -10.05 -8.15 0.14
C ALA A 172 -10.16 -8.80 1.53
N ASN A 173 -11.38 -8.93 2.04
CA ASN A 173 -11.67 -9.65 3.27
C ASN A 173 -13.00 -10.35 3.11
N ILE A 174 -12.98 -11.67 3.06
CA ILE A 174 -14.16 -12.50 2.83
C ILE A 174 -14.42 -13.33 4.07
N ASN A 175 -15.58 -13.17 4.67
CA ASN A 175 -16.01 -13.87 5.87
C ASN A 175 -15.02 -13.78 7.05
N GLY A 176 -14.33 -12.63 7.17
CA GLY A 176 -13.33 -12.39 8.22
C GLY A 176 -11.92 -12.87 7.88
N SER A 177 -11.72 -13.51 6.72
CA SER A 177 -10.41 -13.88 6.23
C SER A 177 -9.81 -12.71 5.45
N ALA A 178 -8.76 -12.11 5.99
CA ALA A 178 -7.98 -11.09 5.30
C ALA A 178 -7.18 -11.74 4.16
N LEU A 179 -7.28 -11.18 2.97
CA LEU A 179 -6.60 -11.65 1.77
C LEU A 179 -5.64 -10.56 1.27
N VAL A 180 -4.54 -11.00 0.69
CA VAL A 180 -3.51 -10.14 0.09
C VAL A 180 -2.90 -9.19 1.14
N LEU A 181 -3.09 -7.88 1.00
CA LEU A 181 -2.54 -6.83 1.87
C LEU A 181 -3.59 -6.31 2.87
N ALA A 182 -4.70 -7.02 3.09
CA ALA A 182 -5.75 -6.56 3.99
C ALA A 182 -5.29 -6.55 5.45
N SER A 183 -5.53 -5.43 6.16
CA SER A 183 -5.36 -5.33 7.61
C SER A 183 -6.36 -6.21 8.36
N ILE A 184 -6.02 -6.56 9.60
CA ILE A 184 -6.91 -7.32 10.47
C ILE A 184 -7.99 -6.40 11.03
N ASN A 185 -9.25 -6.73 10.76
CA ASN A 185 -10.40 -5.93 11.14
C ASN A 185 -11.45 -6.74 11.90
N ASN A 186 -12.18 -6.07 12.80
CA ASN A 186 -13.33 -6.66 13.47
C ASN A 186 -14.42 -7.05 12.45
N ARG A 187 -15.16 -8.11 12.77
CA ARG A 187 -16.44 -8.39 12.09
C ARG A 187 -17.46 -7.33 12.45
N GLY A 188 -18.28 -6.93 11.48
CA GLY A 188 -19.30 -5.90 11.69
C GLY A 188 -20.25 -5.76 10.49
N PRO A 189 -21.17 -4.79 10.54
CA PRO A 189 -22.27 -4.71 9.59
C PRO A 189 -21.95 -4.01 8.26
N PHE A 190 -20.72 -3.53 8.05
CA PHE A 190 -20.36 -2.75 6.87
C PHE A 190 -19.73 -3.64 5.79
N GLY A 191 -20.35 -3.71 4.62
CA GLY A 191 -19.75 -4.28 3.42
C GLY A 191 -19.06 -3.20 2.61
N ILE A 192 -17.81 -3.42 2.21
CA ILE A 192 -17.04 -2.45 1.42
C ILE A 192 -16.76 -3.03 0.05
N CYS A 193 -17.02 -2.27 -1.03
CA CYS A 193 -16.62 -2.62 -2.38
C CYS A 193 -15.83 -1.47 -2.99
N GLY A 194 -14.66 -1.74 -3.56
CA GLY A 194 -13.83 -0.65 -4.05
C GLY A 194 -12.68 -1.05 -4.95
N ALA A 195 -12.25 -0.07 -5.76
CA ALA A 195 -11.10 -0.13 -6.64
C ALA A 195 -9.83 0.50 -6.02
N SER A 196 -9.85 0.77 -4.72
CA SER A 196 -8.75 1.40 -3.97
C SER A 196 -8.44 0.59 -2.72
N GLY A 197 -7.34 -0.16 -2.73
CA GLY A 197 -6.92 -0.96 -1.58
C GLY A 197 -6.66 -0.10 -0.34
N THR A 198 -5.86 0.95 -0.46
CA THR A 198 -5.54 1.88 0.64
C THR A 198 -6.80 2.57 1.18
N GLY A 199 -7.71 3.01 0.29
CA GLY A 199 -8.96 3.66 0.70
C GLY A 199 -9.90 2.69 1.45
N ILE A 200 -9.99 1.45 1.01
CA ILE A 200 -10.74 0.39 1.69
C ILE A 200 -10.19 0.16 3.09
N GLN A 201 -8.87 -0.02 3.20
CA GLN A 201 -8.20 -0.24 4.50
C GLN A 201 -8.41 0.94 5.46
N HIS A 202 -8.34 2.18 4.95
CA HIS A 202 -8.53 3.39 5.74
C HIS A 202 -9.90 3.40 6.44
N VAL A 203 -10.95 3.21 5.66
CA VAL A 203 -12.31 3.20 6.21
C VAL A 203 -12.53 2.00 7.13
N ALA A 204 -12.04 0.82 6.75
CA ALA A 204 -12.13 -0.40 7.57
C ALA A 204 -11.39 -0.25 8.92
N ALA A 205 -10.21 0.36 8.93
CA ALA A 205 -9.43 0.60 10.15
C ALA A 205 -10.16 1.57 11.10
N ILE A 206 -10.73 2.66 10.60
CA ILE A 206 -11.52 3.61 11.41
C ILE A 206 -12.77 2.93 11.99
N LEU A 207 -13.46 2.10 11.20
CA LEU A 207 -14.59 1.31 11.71
C LEU A 207 -14.15 0.36 12.83
N HIS A 208 -13.00 -0.32 12.66
CA HIS A 208 -12.42 -1.19 13.69
C HIS A 208 -12.10 -0.41 14.98
N GLU A 209 -11.41 0.71 14.89
CA GLU A 209 -11.03 1.55 16.04
C GLU A 209 -12.28 2.09 16.79
N CYS A 210 -13.38 2.31 16.08
CA CYS A 210 -14.66 2.69 16.69
C CYS A 210 -15.46 1.52 17.26
N GLY A 211 -14.86 0.31 17.38
CA GLY A 211 -15.50 -0.87 17.95
C GLY A 211 -16.69 -1.37 17.13
N THR A 212 -16.62 -1.25 15.82
CA THR A 212 -17.46 -1.89 14.82
C THR A 212 -16.57 -2.63 13.82
N GLY A 213 -17.02 -2.91 12.61
CA GLY A 213 -16.17 -3.59 11.64
C GLY A 213 -16.86 -3.89 10.33
N ILE A 214 -16.26 -4.80 9.58
CA ILE A 214 -16.66 -5.15 8.23
C ILE A 214 -17.33 -6.54 8.17
N SER A 215 -18.31 -6.70 7.30
CA SER A 215 -18.87 -8.00 6.92
C SER A 215 -18.02 -8.66 5.84
N GLN A 216 -17.87 -7.95 4.72
CA GLN A 216 -17.09 -8.36 3.56
C GLN A 216 -16.35 -7.15 3.01
N THR A 217 -15.20 -7.40 2.37
CA THR A 217 -14.51 -6.41 1.56
C THR A 217 -14.18 -6.99 0.19
N ILE A 218 -14.68 -6.36 -0.87
CA ILE A 218 -14.51 -6.79 -2.24
C ILE A 218 -13.63 -5.77 -2.97
N GLY A 219 -12.37 -6.13 -3.24
CA GLY A 219 -11.46 -5.33 -4.05
C GLY A 219 -11.69 -5.60 -5.53
N THR A 220 -12.03 -4.58 -6.31
CA THR A 220 -12.39 -4.77 -7.73
C THR A 220 -11.20 -4.67 -8.67
N GLY A 221 -10.05 -4.19 -8.17
CA GLY A 221 -8.89 -3.84 -9.00
C GLY A 221 -8.98 -2.45 -9.60
N GLY A 222 -7.81 -1.84 -9.84
CA GLY A 222 -7.68 -0.44 -10.24
C GLY A 222 -8.30 -0.10 -11.61
N ASN A 223 -8.43 -1.08 -12.49
CA ASN A 223 -8.94 -0.87 -13.84
C ASN A 223 -10.44 -1.14 -14.00
N ASP A 224 -11.08 -1.74 -12.99
CA ASP A 224 -12.51 -2.11 -13.07
C ASP A 224 -13.41 -0.97 -13.55
N LEU A 225 -13.14 0.24 -13.04
CA LEU A 225 -13.96 1.43 -13.34
C LEU A 225 -13.51 2.21 -14.58
N LYS A 226 -12.58 1.67 -15.37
CA LYS A 226 -12.23 2.20 -16.70
C LYS A 226 -13.30 1.75 -17.71
N GLU A 227 -13.51 2.57 -18.74
CA GLU A 227 -14.53 2.32 -19.77
C GLU A 227 -14.41 0.94 -20.44
N PRO A 228 -13.20 0.41 -20.81
CA PRO A 228 -13.09 -0.92 -21.43
C PRO A 228 -13.55 -2.06 -20.53
N VAL A 229 -13.43 -1.94 -19.21
CA VAL A 229 -13.84 -2.99 -18.25
C VAL A 229 -15.30 -2.80 -17.81
N GLY A 230 -15.76 -1.57 -17.66
CA GLY A 230 -17.18 -1.25 -17.48
C GLY A 230 -17.74 -1.36 -16.06
N GLY A 231 -16.90 -1.46 -15.03
CA GLY A 231 -17.34 -1.54 -13.63
C GLY A 231 -18.04 -2.86 -13.29
N LEU A 232 -17.70 -3.93 -13.99
CA LEU A 232 -18.39 -5.22 -13.88
C LEU A 232 -18.33 -5.77 -12.45
N MET A 233 -17.14 -5.73 -11.84
CA MET A 233 -16.98 -6.28 -10.49
C MET A 233 -17.53 -5.35 -9.40
N MET A 234 -17.51 -4.04 -9.61
CA MET A 234 -18.17 -3.09 -8.70
C MET A 234 -19.69 -3.33 -8.65
N GLN A 235 -20.32 -3.53 -9.81
CA GLN A 235 -21.76 -3.86 -9.88
C GLN A 235 -22.05 -5.18 -9.17
N MET A 236 -21.32 -6.24 -9.48
CA MET A 236 -21.46 -7.54 -8.83
C MET A 236 -21.20 -7.45 -7.32
N GLY A 237 -20.18 -6.67 -6.90
CA GLY A 237 -19.89 -6.44 -5.49
C GLY A 237 -21.06 -5.80 -4.74
N ILE A 238 -21.75 -4.82 -5.35
CA ILE A 238 -22.98 -4.24 -4.76
C ILE A 238 -24.06 -5.32 -4.66
N ASP A 239 -24.25 -6.18 -5.69
CA ASP A 239 -25.25 -7.24 -5.67
C ASP A 239 -24.97 -8.26 -4.55
N VAL A 240 -23.74 -8.68 -4.41
CA VAL A 240 -23.31 -9.62 -3.36
C VAL A 240 -23.49 -9.02 -1.96
N LEU A 241 -23.04 -7.79 -1.75
CA LEU A 241 -23.19 -7.10 -0.47
C LEU A 241 -24.66 -6.80 -0.12
N GLU A 242 -25.49 -6.52 -1.12
CA GLU A 242 -26.93 -6.34 -0.91
C GLU A 242 -27.61 -7.65 -0.52
N ALA A 243 -27.21 -8.75 -1.11
CA ALA A 243 -27.76 -10.08 -0.81
C ALA A 243 -27.22 -10.66 0.52
N ASP A 244 -26.04 -10.30 0.96
CA ASP A 244 -25.41 -10.82 2.18
C ASP A 244 -26.20 -10.40 3.44
N PRO A 245 -26.73 -11.34 4.24
CA PRO A 245 -27.49 -11.03 5.46
C PRO A 245 -26.64 -10.36 6.56
N GLU A 246 -25.31 -10.58 6.58
CA GLU A 246 -24.40 -9.95 7.54
C GLU A 246 -24.12 -8.49 7.20
N THR A 247 -24.18 -8.12 5.92
CA THR A 247 -24.03 -6.74 5.46
C THR A 247 -25.31 -5.95 5.69
N LYS A 248 -25.26 -4.90 6.49
CA LYS A 248 -26.40 -3.99 6.72
C LYS A 248 -26.23 -2.67 5.98
N TYR A 249 -25.02 -2.23 5.79
CA TYR A 249 -24.63 -0.97 5.16
C TYR A 249 -23.54 -1.23 4.14
N ILE A 250 -23.58 -0.51 3.04
CA ILE A 250 -22.61 -0.66 1.95
C ILE A 250 -21.77 0.61 1.85
N ILE A 251 -20.48 0.44 1.57
CA ILE A 251 -19.56 1.55 1.33
C ILE A 251 -18.87 1.29 -0.02
N LEU A 252 -18.90 2.29 -0.90
CA LEU A 252 -18.19 2.24 -2.17
C LEU A 252 -17.02 3.22 -2.16
N ILE A 253 -15.82 2.72 -2.53
CA ILE A 253 -14.58 3.51 -2.48
C ILE A 253 -13.81 3.36 -3.78
N SER A 254 -13.56 4.48 -4.48
CA SER A 254 -12.76 4.46 -5.71
C SER A 254 -12.22 5.84 -6.08
N ARG A 255 -11.23 5.85 -6.98
CA ARG A 255 -10.98 7.01 -7.84
C ARG A 255 -12.22 7.24 -8.73
N LYS A 256 -12.25 8.38 -9.45
CA LYS A 256 -13.38 8.70 -10.32
C LYS A 256 -13.58 7.61 -11.39
N PRO A 257 -14.76 6.98 -11.48
CA PRO A 257 -15.09 6.10 -12.59
C PRO A 257 -15.08 6.84 -13.94
N ALA A 258 -14.89 6.13 -15.04
CA ALA A 258 -15.19 6.68 -16.36
C ALA A 258 -16.65 7.13 -16.42
N ASP A 259 -16.98 8.19 -17.16
CA ASP A 259 -18.32 8.79 -17.10
C ASP A 259 -19.42 7.79 -17.50
N SER A 260 -19.18 6.94 -18.52
CA SER A 260 -20.12 5.86 -18.90
C SER A 260 -20.31 4.80 -17.81
N VAL A 261 -19.25 4.48 -17.07
CA VAL A 261 -19.30 3.53 -15.93
C VAL A 261 -20.02 4.16 -14.74
N LEU A 262 -19.76 5.45 -14.49
CA LEU A 262 -20.44 6.18 -13.41
C LEU A 262 -21.96 6.17 -13.59
N GLU A 263 -22.46 6.38 -14.81
CA GLU A 263 -23.90 6.34 -15.11
C GLU A 263 -24.51 4.98 -14.74
N VAL A 264 -23.84 3.88 -15.09
CA VAL A 264 -24.28 2.52 -14.77
C VAL A 264 -24.28 2.30 -13.25
N LEU A 265 -23.23 2.74 -12.56
CA LEU A 265 -23.12 2.61 -11.10
C LEU A 265 -24.17 3.46 -10.37
N LEU A 266 -24.43 4.69 -10.81
CA LEU A 266 -25.49 5.52 -10.23
C LEU A 266 -26.88 4.88 -10.40
N ALA A 267 -27.14 4.28 -11.57
CA ALA A 267 -28.38 3.53 -11.80
C ALA A 267 -28.46 2.27 -10.90
N ARG A 268 -27.32 1.62 -10.58
CA ARG A 268 -27.28 0.50 -9.63
C ARG A 268 -27.46 0.95 -8.18
N ILE A 269 -26.83 2.05 -7.77
CA ILE A 269 -26.98 2.67 -6.44
C ILE A 269 -28.45 3.00 -6.20
N LYS A 270 -29.13 3.60 -7.17
CA LYS A 270 -30.55 3.98 -7.07
C LYS A 270 -31.48 2.79 -6.79
N ARG A 271 -31.11 1.60 -7.16
CA ARG A 271 -31.88 0.36 -6.92
C ARG A 271 -31.45 -0.37 -5.64
N CYS A 272 -30.39 0.06 -4.98
CA CYS A 272 -29.91 -0.56 -3.76
C CYS A 272 -30.88 -0.32 -2.61
N ARG A 273 -31.22 -1.40 -1.90
CA ARG A 273 -32.17 -1.35 -0.76
C ARG A 273 -31.48 -1.10 0.58
N LYS A 274 -30.14 -1.27 0.63
CA LYS A 274 -29.37 -0.98 1.83
C LYS A 274 -28.82 0.44 1.78
N PRO A 275 -28.67 1.14 2.92
CA PRO A 275 -27.99 2.42 2.95
C PRO A 275 -26.57 2.27 2.37
N ILE A 276 -26.19 3.19 1.48
CA ILE A 276 -24.93 3.13 0.74
C ILE A 276 -24.19 4.45 0.85
N VAL A 277 -22.98 4.43 1.39
CA VAL A 277 -22.04 5.56 1.43
C VAL A 277 -21.11 5.47 0.23
N VAL A 278 -20.91 6.57 -0.48
CA VAL A 278 -20.15 6.56 -1.74
C VAL A 278 -19.05 7.62 -1.69
N PHE A 279 -17.82 7.15 -1.77
CA PHE A 279 -16.64 7.96 -2.04
C PHE A 279 -16.07 7.59 -3.41
N PHE A 280 -16.50 8.31 -4.44
CA PHE A 280 -15.89 8.30 -5.75
C PHE A 280 -15.13 9.62 -5.93
N MET A 281 -13.81 9.54 -5.84
CA MET A 281 -12.93 10.70 -5.84
C MET A 281 -13.18 11.59 -7.07
N GLY A 282 -13.52 12.86 -6.85
CA GLY A 282 -13.83 13.81 -7.93
C GLY A 282 -15.28 13.80 -8.42
N CYS A 283 -16.18 12.99 -7.86
CA CYS A 283 -17.61 13.12 -8.06
C CYS A 283 -18.19 14.24 -7.19
N THR A 284 -19.34 14.76 -7.60
CA THR A 284 -20.06 15.82 -6.87
C THR A 284 -21.12 15.25 -5.94
N PRO A 285 -21.48 15.97 -4.84
CA PRO A 285 -22.58 15.56 -3.96
C PRO A 285 -23.87 15.27 -4.74
N LYS A 286 -24.24 16.16 -5.66
CA LYS A 286 -25.47 16.05 -6.44
C LYS A 286 -25.55 14.74 -7.25
N GLN A 287 -24.46 14.29 -7.85
CA GLN A 287 -24.46 13.03 -8.63
C GLN A 287 -24.81 11.82 -7.76
N ILE A 288 -24.26 11.75 -6.57
CA ILE A 288 -24.44 10.60 -5.66
C ILE A 288 -25.79 10.68 -4.95
N GLU A 289 -26.21 11.87 -4.48
CA GLU A 289 -27.45 12.08 -3.72
C GLU A 289 -28.69 11.92 -4.61
N ASP A 290 -28.65 12.35 -5.88
CA ASP A 290 -29.72 12.13 -6.86
C ASP A 290 -29.92 10.61 -7.14
N ALA A 291 -28.88 9.80 -6.91
CA ALA A 291 -28.96 8.33 -6.99
C ALA A 291 -29.36 7.67 -5.66
N GLY A 292 -29.62 8.45 -4.59
CA GLY A 292 -29.99 7.94 -3.26
C GLY A 292 -28.82 7.43 -2.43
N GLY A 293 -27.58 7.67 -2.85
CA GLY A 293 -26.38 7.40 -2.06
C GLY A 293 -26.05 8.53 -1.09
N ILE A 294 -25.28 8.23 -0.06
CA ILE A 294 -24.73 9.20 0.89
C ILE A 294 -23.35 9.60 0.36
N PHE A 295 -23.22 10.84 -0.13
CA PHE A 295 -21.95 11.33 -0.66
C PHE A 295 -20.90 11.50 0.44
N ALA A 296 -19.66 11.11 0.15
CA ALA A 296 -18.48 11.37 0.98
C ALA A 296 -17.45 12.21 0.20
N ALA A 297 -16.88 13.23 0.86
CA ALA A 297 -15.95 14.18 0.24
C ALA A 297 -14.50 13.68 0.23
N ASN A 298 -14.12 12.88 1.21
CA ASN A 298 -12.81 12.23 1.37
C ASN A 298 -12.96 10.94 2.18
N LEU A 299 -11.87 10.22 2.43
CA LEU A 299 -11.90 8.95 3.15
C LEU A 299 -12.34 9.11 4.62
N ASP A 300 -11.91 10.18 5.30
CA ASP A 300 -12.35 10.48 6.67
C ASP A 300 -13.86 10.73 6.74
N ASP A 301 -14.39 11.54 5.82
CA ASP A 301 -15.81 11.83 5.73
C ASP A 301 -16.62 10.56 5.38
N CYS A 302 -16.04 9.67 4.56
CA CYS A 302 -16.65 8.38 4.25
C CYS A 302 -16.81 7.53 5.51
N ALA A 303 -15.75 7.39 6.30
CA ALA A 303 -15.80 6.68 7.57
C ALA A 303 -16.76 7.33 8.59
N GLN A 304 -16.74 8.67 8.71
CA GLN A 304 -17.64 9.42 9.59
C GLN A 304 -19.11 9.23 9.23
N LYS A 305 -19.45 9.29 7.95
CA LYS A 305 -20.83 9.07 7.48
C LYS A 305 -21.28 7.65 7.69
N ALA A 306 -20.42 6.66 7.47
CA ALA A 306 -20.70 5.28 7.80
C ALA A 306 -20.96 5.10 9.30
N LEU A 307 -20.11 5.64 10.16
CA LEU A 307 -20.27 5.60 11.62
C LEU A 307 -21.54 6.33 12.10
N ALA A 308 -21.87 7.46 11.48
CA ALA A 308 -23.06 8.22 11.83
C ALA A 308 -24.38 7.43 11.64
N ILE A 309 -24.43 6.52 10.66
CA ILE A 309 -25.59 5.64 10.43
C ILE A 309 -25.88 4.79 11.68
N ILE A 310 -24.85 4.41 12.43
CA ILE A 310 -24.96 3.58 13.64
C ILE A 310 -24.80 4.39 14.94
N GLY A 311 -24.88 5.73 14.86
CA GLY A 311 -24.77 6.62 16.01
C GLY A 311 -23.39 6.70 16.65
N LYS A 312 -22.33 6.36 15.89
CA LYS A 312 -20.92 6.47 16.32
C LYS A 312 -20.20 7.62 15.61
N LYS A 313 -19.05 7.99 16.13
CA LYS A 313 -18.19 9.06 15.61
C LYS A 313 -16.71 8.68 15.80
N TYR A 314 -15.87 9.01 14.85
CA TYR A 314 -14.42 9.00 14.99
C TYR A 314 -13.92 10.39 15.40
N ASP A 315 -13.01 10.45 16.35
CA ASP A 315 -12.48 11.72 16.87
C ASP A 315 -11.28 12.15 16.03
N LEU A 316 -11.52 12.98 15.01
CA LEU A 316 -10.48 13.57 14.16
C LEU A 316 -9.85 14.80 14.81
N GLU A 317 -8.64 15.16 14.38
CA GLU A 317 -8.03 16.46 14.71
C GLU A 317 -8.91 17.60 14.20
N THR A 318 -9.19 18.57 15.08
CA THR A 318 -9.97 19.75 14.69
C THR A 318 -9.10 20.76 13.92
N PRO A 319 -9.70 21.64 13.09
CA PRO A 319 -8.96 22.70 12.41
C PRO A 319 -8.13 23.57 13.36
N GLU A 320 -8.65 23.87 14.54
CA GLU A 320 -7.95 24.66 15.57
C GLU A 320 -6.74 23.90 16.13
N HIS A 321 -6.87 22.58 16.31
CA HIS A 321 -5.76 21.75 16.75
C HIS A 321 -4.66 21.67 15.68
N ILE A 322 -5.04 21.46 14.42
CA ILE A 322 -4.11 21.47 13.27
C ILE A 322 -3.39 22.82 13.17
N GLN A 323 -4.10 23.93 13.33
CA GLN A 323 -3.51 25.27 13.32
C GLN A 323 -2.45 25.42 14.42
N LYS A 324 -2.77 25.01 15.65
CA LYS A 324 -1.84 25.07 16.78
C LYS A 324 -0.59 24.22 16.54
N MET A 325 -0.78 22.97 16.05
CA MET A 325 0.35 22.10 15.71
C MET A 325 1.25 22.72 14.63
N ALA A 326 0.65 23.40 13.64
CA ALA A 326 1.41 24.07 12.58
C ALA A 326 2.21 25.26 13.12
N GLU A 327 1.63 26.07 14.01
CA GLU A 327 2.32 27.20 14.69
C GLU A 327 3.54 26.71 15.49
N GLU A 328 3.40 25.63 16.24
CA GLU A 328 4.51 25.01 16.98
C GLU A 328 5.58 24.40 16.02
N ALA A 329 5.16 23.86 14.89
CA ALA A 329 6.05 23.22 13.94
C ALA A 329 6.95 24.21 13.19
N VAL A 330 6.45 25.41 12.84
CA VAL A 330 7.22 26.43 12.11
C VAL A 330 8.27 27.14 12.96
N GLU A 331 8.20 26.99 14.28
CA GLU A 331 9.21 27.56 15.17
C GLU A 331 10.58 26.91 14.91
N GLY A 332 11.60 27.74 14.71
CA GLY A 332 12.97 27.30 14.41
C GLY A 332 13.23 26.91 12.95
N MET A 333 12.27 27.07 12.05
CA MET A 333 12.52 26.92 10.62
C MET A 333 13.36 28.06 10.06
N SER A 334 14.26 27.75 9.14
CA SER A 334 15.02 28.72 8.36
C SER A 334 14.14 29.43 7.32
N PRO A 335 14.33 30.73 7.05
CA PRO A 335 13.62 31.45 5.98
C PRO A 335 13.81 30.83 4.57
N LYS A 336 14.84 30.02 4.36
CA LYS A 336 15.06 29.31 3.11
C LYS A 336 14.09 28.16 2.89
N GLN A 337 13.54 27.57 3.95
CA GLN A 337 12.65 26.41 3.89
C GLN A 337 11.27 26.82 3.39
N LYS A 338 10.82 26.23 2.27
CA LYS A 338 9.62 26.63 1.54
C LYS A 338 8.78 25.47 1.05
N TYR A 339 9.38 24.28 0.88
CA TYR A 339 8.77 23.22 0.12
C TYR A 339 8.44 21.98 0.95
N LEU A 340 7.38 21.31 0.53
CA LEU A 340 6.93 20.02 1.03
C LEU A 340 7.46 18.89 0.15
N ARG A 341 7.75 17.75 0.79
CA ARG A 341 7.97 16.45 0.16
C ARG A 341 6.98 15.44 0.71
N GLY A 342 6.08 14.95 -0.14
CA GLY A 342 5.22 13.81 0.17
C GLY A 342 5.86 12.53 -0.35
N MET A 343 6.12 11.56 0.52
CA MET A 343 6.77 10.29 0.18
C MET A 343 5.82 9.14 0.52
N TYR A 344 5.00 8.76 -0.45
CA TYR A 344 3.89 7.83 -0.26
C TYR A 344 4.22 6.42 -0.74
N THR A 345 3.57 5.44 -0.11
CA THR A 345 3.55 4.04 -0.53
C THR A 345 2.18 3.60 -1.04
N GLY A 346 1.19 4.48 -0.92
CA GLY A 346 -0.18 4.24 -1.39
C GLY A 346 -0.67 5.36 -2.30
N GLY A 347 -0.88 5.05 -3.59
CA GLY A 347 -1.28 6.04 -4.59
C GLY A 347 -2.59 6.77 -4.27
N THR A 348 -3.53 6.10 -3.61
CA THR A 348 -4.78 6.74 -3.16
C THR A 348 -4.52 7.75 -2.04
N TYR A 349 -3.60 7.46 -1.12
CA TYR A 349 -3.20 8.40 -0.07
C TYR A 349 -2.50 9.62 -0.66
N MET A 350 -1.62 9.42 -1.64
CA MET A 350 -0.99 10.53 -2.35
C MET A 350 -2.01 11.40 -3.10
N ASP A 351 -2.96 10.78 -3.82
CA ASP A 351 -4.03 11.52 -4.55
C ASP A 351 -4.89 12.33 -3.56
N GLU A 352 -5.36 11.72 -2.46
CA GLU A 352 -6.12 12.41 -1.40
C GLU A 352 -5.31 13.57 -0.79
N ALA A 353 -4.05 13.32 -0.48
CA ALA A 353 -3.16 14.32 0.10
C ALA A 353 -2.97 15.52 -0.83
N MET A 354 -2.71 15.29 -2.11
CA MET A 354 -2.60 16.39 -3.08
C MET A 354 -3.90 17.20 -3.18
N ARG A 355 -5.07 16.54 -3.16
CA ARG A 355 -6.37 17.24 -3.17
C ARG A 355 -6.59 18.10 -1.92
N ALA A 356 -6.13 17.64 -0.76
CA ALA A 356 -6.21 18.40 0.48
C ALA A 356 -5.23 19.59 0.49
N MET A 357 -4.02 19.42 -0.03
CA MET A 357 -2.95 20.40 0.05
C MET A 357 -2.99 21.49 -1.05
N ILE A 358 -3.32 21.12 -2.29
CA ILE A 358 -3.30 22.04 -3.45
C ILE A 358 -4.11 23.33 -3.24
N PRO A 359 -5.31 23.30 -2.64
CA PRO A 359 -6.08 24.52 -2.38
C PRO A 359 -5.38 25.51 -1.43
N VAL A 360 -4.42 25.04 -0.63
CA VAL A 360 -3.72 25.85 0.40
C VAL A 360 -2.36 26.33 -0.09
N ILE A 361 -1.57 25.44 -0.71
CA ILE A 361 -0.15 25.70 -1.06
C ILE A 361 0.11 25.79 -2.56
N GLY A 362 -0.94 25.70 -3.40
CA GLY A 362 -0.81 25.76 -4.85
C GLY A 362 -0.31 24.45 -5.47
N PRO A 363 0.28 24.50 -6.67
CA PRO A 363 0.61 23.32 -7.47
C PRO A 363 1.61 22.39 -6.79
N ILE A 364 1.32 21.08 -6.86
CA ILE A 364 2.19 20.00 -6.39
C ILE A 364 2.57 19.14 -7.59
N ARG A 365 3.87 18.90 -7.77
CA ARG A 365 4.39 17.99 -8.80
C ARG A 365 4.38 16.56 -8.30
N SER A 366 4.24 15.60 -9.21
CA SER A 366 4.16 14.18 -8.84
C SER A 366 4.58 13.28 -10.01
N ASN A 367 4.95 12.04 -9.69
CA ASN A 367 5.06 10.96 -10.68
C ASN A 367 3.68 10.49 -11.19
N ALA A 368 2.63 10.65 -10.38
CA ALA A 368 1.23 10.42 -10.76
C ALA A 368 0.35 11.65 -10.41
N PRO A 369 0.52 12.79 -11.12
CA PRO A 369 -0.08 14.07 -10.75
C PRO A 369 -1.58 14.12 -11.06
N LEU A 370 -2.32 14.97 -10.31
CA LEU A 370 -3.73 15.29 -10.61
C LEU A 370 -3.90 16.10 -11.91
N ASP A 371 -2.91 16.92 -12.24
CA ASP A 371 -2.81 17.65 -13.51
C ASP A 371 -1.61 17.11 -14.29
N PRO A 372 -1.81 16.52 -15.48
CA PRO A 372 -0.72 15.94 -16.26
C PRO A 372 0.45 16.89 -16.56
N ARG A 373 0.20 18.21 -16.56
CA ARG A 373 1.23 19.24 -16.76
C ARG A 373 2.22 19.35 -15.59
N LEU A 374 1.87 18.78 -14.44
CA LEU A 374 2.67 18.78 -13.22
C LEU A 374 3.43 17.46 -13.03
N LYS A 375 3.49 16.60 -14.06
CA LYS A 375 4.28 15.38 -14.00
C LYS A 375 5.77 15.72 -13.81
N LEU A 376 6.43 15.00 -12.88
CA LEU A 376 7.89 15.07 -12.72
C LEU A 376 8.55 14.48 -13.96
N GLU A 377 9.60 15.14 -14.47
CA GLU A 377 10.41 14.62 -15.57
C GLU A 377 11.25 13.41 -15.12
N ASP A 378 11.67 13.42 -13.87
CA ASP A 378 12.43 12.37 -13.22
C ASP A 378 11.86 12.23 -11.79
N SER A 379 11.25 11.09 -11.50
CA SER A 379 10.59 10.82 -10.21
C SER A 379 11.56 10.75 -9.03
N TYR A 380 12.86 10.62 -9.34
CA TYR A 380 13.93 10.72 -8.36
C TYR A 380 14.40 12.17 -8.12
N LYS A 381 13.84 13.18 -8.77
CA LYS A 381 14.21 14.60 -8.62
C LYS A 381 13.00 15.46 -8.33
N SER A 382 12.75 15.66 -7.05
CA SER A 382 11.68 16.56 -6.61
C SER A 382 11.94 18.02 -7.00
N VAL A 383 10.87 18.76 -7.31
CA VAL A 383 10.92 20.16 -7.70
C VAL A 383 9.83 20.94 -6.98
N LYS A 384 10.20 21.93 -6.17
CA LYS A 384 9.27 22.73 -5.36
C LYS A 384 8.43 21.80 -4.45
N ASN A 385 7.10 22.01 -4.34
CA ASN A 385 6.21 21.06 -3.67
C ASN A 385 6.05 19.82 -4.54
N SER A 386 6.43 18.65 -4.01
CA SER A 386 6.36 17.38 -4.73
C SER A 386 5.81 16.27 -3.86
N CYS A 387 4.99 15.39 -4.46
CA CYS A 387 4.53 14.13 -3.88
C CYS A 387 4.91 12.98 -4.81
N VAL A 388 5.53 11.94 -4.27
CA VAL A 388 5.97 10.76 -5.03
C VAL A 388 5.33 9.53 -4.41
N ASP A 389 4.68 8.73 -5.26
CA ASP A 389 4.22 7.38 -4.92
C ASP A 389 5.32 6.38 -5.27
N TYR A 390 5.94 5.82 -4.26
CA TYR A 390 6.97 4.78 -4.40
C TYR A 390 6.38 3.39 -4.63
N GLY A 391 5.06 3.26 -4.60
CA GLY A 391 4.33 2.05 -4.99
C GLY A 391 4.09 1.93 -6.49
N GLU A 392 4.35 2.97 -7.28
CA GLU A 392 4.20 2.94 -8.74
C GLU A 392 5.21 1.99 -9.40
N GLU A 393 4.86 1.51 -10.60
CA GLU A 393 5.63 0.48 -11.33
C GLU A 393 7.11 0.86 -11.53
N GLU A 394 7.41 2.13 -11.76
CA GLU A 394 8.79 2.61 -11.96
C GLU A 394 9.71 2.34 -10.76
N PHE A 395 9.16 2.21 -9.54
CA PHE A 395 9.90 1.89 -8.33
C PHE A 395 9.79 0.42 -7.92
N THR A 396 8.76 -0.28 -8.38
CA THR A 396 8.47 -1.67 -7.98
C THR A 396 8.85 -2.71 -9.04
N LEU A 397 9.26 -2.27 -10.24
CA LEU A 397 9.71 -3.18 -11.28
C LEU A 397 10.95 -3.96 -10.82
N GLY A 398 10.79 -5.27 -10.62
CA GLY A 398 11.85 -6.16 -10.13
C GLY A 398 12.21 -5.98 -8.65
N ARG A 399 11.38 -5.28 -7.88
CA ARG A 399 11.53 -5.05 -6.44
C ARG A 399 10.21 -5.25 -5.72
N PRO A 400 10.24 -5.58 -4.42
CA PRO A 400 9.03 -5.59 -3.61
C PRO A 400 8.38 -4.21 -3.49
N HIS A 401 7.08 -4.21 -3.19
CA HIS A 401 6.37 -2.99 -2.85
C HIS A 401 6.98 -2.30 -1.60
N PRO A 402 7.04 -0.96 -1.51
CA PRO A 402 7.70 -0.23 -0.40
C PRO A 402 7.06 -0.45 0.98
N ALA A 403 5.85 -0.98 1.07
CA ALA A 403 5.27 -1.46 2.32
C ALA A 403 5.95 -2.74 2.84
N ILE A 404 6.65 -3.47 1.96
CA ILE A 404 7.39 -4.70 2.29
C ILE A 404 8.89 -4.38 2.43
N ASP A 405 9.46 -3.68 1.44
CA ASP A 405 10.87 -3.24 1.44
C ASP A 405 10.98 -1.72 1.27
N PRO A 406 11.21 -0.96 2.36
CA PRO A 406 11.28 0.49 2.33
C PRO A 406 12.64 1.04 1.85
N SER A 407 13.58 0.22 1.38
CA SER A 407 14.96 0.62 1.05
C SER A 407 15.05 1.80 0.08
N VAL A 408 14.26 1.80 -1.00
CA VAL A 408 14.22 2.91 -1.97
C VAL A 408 13.74 4.20 -1.27
N ARG A 409 12.65 4.13 -0.52
CA ARG A 409 12.10 5.28 0.18
C ARG A 409 13.06 5.86 1.23
N LYS A 410 13.83 5.01 1.92
CA LYS A 410 14.87 5.43 2.86
C LYS A 410 15.99 6.20 2.17
N ALA A 411 16.48 5.71 1.02
CA ALA A 411 17.52 6.38 0.24
C ALA A 411 17.06 7.75 -0.26
N GLU A 412 15.83 7.81 -0.77
CA GLU A 412 15.24 9.05 -1.27
C GLU A 412 14.98 10.06 -0.14
N LEU A 413 14.54 9.61 1.05
CA LEU A 413 14.38 10.47 2.22
C LEU A 413 15.67 11.23 2.55
N MET A 414 16.80 10.54 2.53
CA MET A 414 18.11 11.16 2.78
C MET A 414 18.52 12.12 1.67
N ARG A 415 18.08 11.90 0.43
CA ARG A 415 18.31 12.84 -0.67
C ARG A 415 17.48 14.11 -0.51
N GLU A 416 16.18 13.97 -0.23
CA GLU A 416 15.28 15.10 0.02
C GLU A 416 15.71 15.92 1.25
N ALA A 417 16.22 15.28 2.28
CA ALA A 417 16.70 15.95 3.48
C ALA A 417 17.93 16.86 3.25
N ARG A 418 18.71 16.64 2.18
CA ARG A 418 19.86 17.50 1.82
C ARG A 418 19.45 18.81 1.15
N ASP A 419 18.26 18.88 0.58
CA ASP A 419 17.73 20.10 -0.01
C ASP A 419 17.39 21.12 1.09
N GLU A 420 18.11 22.26 1.12
CA GLU A 420 17.96 23.28 2.15
C GLU A 420 16.60 24.01 2.10
N GLU A 421 15.89 23.93 0.98
CA GLU A 421 14.57 24.54 0.83
C GLU A 421 13.43 23.65 1.32
N VAL A 422 13.70 22.35 1.67
CA VAL A 422 12.68 21.46 2.20
C VAL A 422 12.36 21.80 3.65
N ALA A 423 11.09 22.05 3.92
CA ALA A 423 10.54 22.38 5.23
C ALA A 423 9.88 21.18 5.90
N VAL A 424 9.11 20.41 5.13
CA VAL A 424 8.26 19.32 5.63
C VAL A 424 8.44 18.07 4.77
N ILE A 425 8.58 16.92 5.42
CA ILE A 425 8.48 15.59 4.78
C ILE A 425 7.26 14.88 5.37
N VAL A 426 6.35 14.44 4.50
CA VAL A 426 5.15 13.67 4.85
C VAL A 426 5.34 12.22 4.46
N LEU A 427 5.01 11.31 5.38
CA LEU A 427 5.17 9.87 5.23
C LEU A 427 3.85 9.16 5.52
N ASP A 428 3.50 8.15 4.73
CA ASP A 428 2.50 7.16 5.11
C ASP A 428 3.17 5.85 5.57
N PHE A 429 2.52 5.14 6.46
CA PHE A 429 2.88 3.78 6.86
C PHE A 429 1.64 2.91 6.72
N ILE A 430 1.73 1.85 5.93
CA ILE A 430 0.62 0.92 5.68
C ILE A 430 0.96 -0.41 6.33
N LEU A 431 0.23 -0.75 7.40
CA LEU A 431 0.39 -2.02 8.10
C LEU A 431 -0.40 -3.11 7.36
N THR A 432 0.24 -4.23 7.16
CA THR A 432 -0.34 -5.35 6.42
C THR A 432 0.40 -6.64 6.77
N PRO A 433 -0.27 -7.80 6.84
CA PRO A 433 0.37 -9.06 7.24
C PRO A 433 1.66 -9.41 6.49
N PRO A 434 1.76 -9.25 5.15
CA PRO A 434 3.01 -9.50 4.43
C PRO A 434 3.95 -8.29 4.39
N GLY A 435 3.62 -7.17 5.05
CA GLY A 435 4.44 -5.96 5.09
C GLY A 435 5.64 -6.10 6.02
N HIS A 436 6.48 -5.07 6.02
CA HIS A 436 7.59 -4.97 6.95
C HIS A 436 7.09 -5.05 8.39
N MET A 437 7.72 -5.90 9.21
CA MET A 437 7.24 -6.17 10.58
C MET A 437 7.41 -4.98 11.53
N ASP A 438 8.34 -4.07 11.24
CA ASP A 438 8.58 -2.85 12.00
C ASP A 438 8.87 -1.66 11.07
N PRO A 439 7.89 -1.18 10.29
CA PRO A 439 8.12 -0.16 9.27
C PRO A 439 8.56 1.19 9.85
N ALA A 440 8.11 1.55 11.06
CA ALA A 440 8.58 2.76 11.74
C ALA A 440 10.01 2.59 12.26
N GLY A 441 10.30 1.47 12.93
CA GLY A 441 11.65 1.20 13.46
C GLY A 441 12.70 1.18 12.37
N ASP A 442 12.37 0.67 11.20
CA ASP A 442 13.30 0.55 10.08
C ASP A 442 13.68 1.92 9.45
N ILE A 443 12.76 2.90 9.39
CA ILE A 443 13.05 4.22 8.78
C ILE A 443 13.53 5.28 9.80
N ILE A 444 13.30 5.09 11.09
CA ILE A 444 13.68 6.03 12.15
C ILE A 444 15.18 6.41 12.13
N PRO A 445 16.13 5.50 11.89
CA PRO A 445 17.53 5.87 11.76
C PRO A 445 17.78 6.95 10.70
N GLU A 446 17.13 6.86 9.54
CA GLU A 446 17.24 7.84 8.46
C GLU A 446 16.56 9.16 8.83
N ILE A 447 15.41 9.12 9.48
CA ILE A 447 14.73 10.33 9.99
C ILE A 447 15.65 11.07 10.97
N LYS A 448 16.26 10.38 11.92
CA LYS A 448 17.20 10.99 12.88
C LYS A 448 18.45 11.56 12.21
N LYS A 449 19.01 10.87 11.21
CA LYS A 449 20.13 11.37 10.39
C LYS A 449 19.73 12.64 9.64
N ALA A 450 18.54 12.67 9.05
CA ALA A 450 18.01 13.81 8.32
C ALA A 450 17.76 15.02 9.23
N GLN A 451 17.18 14.81 10.41
CA GLN A 451 16.98 15.85 11.42
C GLN A 451 18.32 16.43 11.90
N LYS A 452 19.30 15.58 12.16
CA LYS A 452 20.66 16.00 12.56
C LYS A 452 21.32 16.82 11.45
N LEU A 453 21.28 16.37 10.20
CA LEU A 453 21.81 17.09 9.05
C LEU A 453 21.17 18.48 8.92
N ALA A 454 19.86 18.58 9.06
CA ALA A 454 19.15 19.85 9.02
C ALA A 454 19.57 20.78 10.16
N ALA A 455 19.70 20.28 11.38
CA ALA A 455 20.13 21.06 12.55
C ALA A 455 21.57 21.59 12.38
N GLU A 456 22.49 20.79 11.84
CA GLU A 456 23.87 21.20 11.52
C GLU A 456 23.90 22.34 10.48
N GLN A 457 22.87 22.45 9.64
CA GLN A 457 22.68 23.53 8.67
C GLN A 457 21.86 24.72 9.21
N GLY A 458 21.54 24.73 10.50
CA GLY A 458 20.75 25.79 11.13
C GLY A 458 19.29 25.83 10.69
N ARG A 459 18.69 24.70 10.32
CA ARG A 459 17.30 24.56 9.91
C ARG A 459 16.58 23.45 10.67
N LYS A 460 15.26 23.52 10.75
CA LYS A 460 14.40 22.50 11.35
C LYS A 460 13.64 21.78 10.26
N LEU A 461 13.96 20.51 10.03
CA LEU A 461 13.21 19.65 9.10
C LEU A 461 12.08 18.96 9.88
N VAL A 462 10.84 19.22 9.48
CA VAL A 462 9.65 18.65 10.12
C VAL A 462 9.23 17.37 9.40
N PHE A 463 9.03 16.30 10.17
CA PHE A 463 8.46 15.06 9.70
C PHE A 463 7.02 14.91 10.21
N ILE A 464 6.11 14.57 9.30
CA ILE A 464 4.71 14.26 9.61
C ILE A 464 4.41 12.86 9.08
N ALA A 465 3.67 12.08 9.85
CA ALA A 465 3.29 10.73 9.44
C ALA A 465 1.83 10.41 9.77
N SER A 466 1.27 9.48 9.00
CA SER A 466 0.06 8.75 9.37
C SER A 466 0.30 7.26 9.24
N VAL A 467 -0.24 6.47 10.16
CA VAL A 467 -0.15 5.01 10.16
C VAL A 467 -1.52 4.42 9.87
N LEU A 468 -1.62 3.73 8.74
CA LEU A 468 -2.80 2.97 8.34
C LEU A 468 -2.67 1.54 8.82
N GLY A 469 -3.65 1.08 9.57
CA GLY A 469 -3.72 -0.24 10.16
C GLY A 469 -4.48 -0.22 11.47
N THR A 470 -4.39 -1.30 12.22
CA THR A 470 -5.05 -1.50 13.51
C THR A 470 -4.08 -2.05 14.55
N ASP A 471 -4.47 -2.01 15.81
CA ASP A 471 -3.68 -2.66 16.88
C ASP A 471 -3.74 -4.20 16.82
N ALA A 472 -4.65 -4.74 16.02
CA ALA A 472 -4.73 -6.18 15.74
C ALA A 472 -3.74 -6.64 14.66
N ASP A 473 -3.18 -5.73 13.86
CA ASP A 473 -2.12 -6.06 12.92
C ASP A 473 -0.84 -6.48 13.64
N LEU A 474 -0.05 -7.37 13.04
CA LEU A 474 1.19 -7.91 13.63
C LEU A 474 2.18 -6.81 14.05
N GLN A 475 2.21 -5.72 13.27
CA GLN A 475 3.06 -4.56 13.51
C GLN A 475 2.56 -3.68 14.66
N ASN A 476 1.30 -3.78 15.04
CA ASN A 476 0.59 -2.99 16.04
C ASN A 476 0.66 -1.46 15.80
N LYS A 477 -0.46 -0.86 15.41
CA LYS A 477 -0.54 0.57 15.05
C LYS A 477 -0.06 1.49 16.18
N SER A 478 -0.51 1.25 17.40
CA SER A 478 -0.13 2.06 18.57
C SER A 478 1.37 2.03 18.82
N GLU A 479 2.02 0.89 18.64
CA GLU A 479 3.47 0.77 18.79
C GLU A 479 4.22 1.51 17.68
N GLN A 480 3.77 1.44 16.43
CA GLN A 480 4.39 2.20 15.35
C GLN A 480 4.24 3.73 15.57
N ASN A 481 3.05 4.18 15.99
CA ASN A 481 2.81 5.58 16.33
C ASN A 481 3.72 6.05 17.49
N ARG A 482 3.88 5.24 18.53
CA ARG A 482 4.76 5.55 19.66
C ARG A 482 6.21 5.74 19.22
N LYS A 483 6.74 4.80 18.42
CA LYS A 483 8.12 4.86 17.89
C LYS A 483 8.35 6.13 17.07
N LEU A 484 7.44 6.47 16.16
CA LEU A 484 7.52 7.68 15.34
C LEU A 484 7.49 8.95 16.21
N SER A 485 6.59 9.02 17.17
CA SER A 485 6.48 10.16 18.08
C SER A 485 7.75 10.36 18.94
N GLU A 486 8.33 9.28 19.46
CA GLU A 486 9.60 9.29 20.21
C GLU A 486 10.80 9.70 19.34
N ALA A 487 10.71 9.52 18.02
CA ALA A 487 11.69 10.00 17.06
C ALA A 487 11.47 11.46 16.63
N GLY A 488 10.48 12.16 17.22
CA GLY A 488 10.18 13.55 16.91
C GLY A 488 9.38 13.74 15.61
N VAL A 489 8.69 12.70 15.14
CA VAL A 489 7.75 12.77 14.02
C VAL A 489 6.38 13.20 14.57
N ILE A 490 5.71 14.13 13.90
CA ILE A 490 4.33 14.51 14.22
C ILE A 490 3.42 13.43 13.61
N VAL A 491 2.78 12.64 14.47
CA VAL A 491 1.88 11.57 14.03
C VAL A 491 0.44 12.06 14.05
N CYS A 492 -0.21 12.07 12.89
CA CYS A 492 -1.62 12.41 12.73
C CYS A 492 -2.48 11.16 12.66
N LYS A 493 -3.75 11.27 13.06
CA LYS A 493 -4.70 10.15 13.07
C LYS A 493 -4.99 9.60 11.67
N THR A 494 -4.97 10.49 10.66
CA THR A 494 -5.30 10.13 9.27
C THR A 494 -4.36 10.80 8.27
N ASN A 495 -4.34 10.27 7.05
CA ASN A 495 -3.61 10.86 5.93
C ASN A 495 -4.10 12.26 5.58
N ASN A 496 -5.42 12.47 5.61
CA ASN A 496 -6.02 13.77 5.31
C ASN A 496 -5.59 14.82 6.36
N THR A 497 -5.61 14.50 7.66
CA THR A 497 -5.17 15.43 8.71
C THR A 497 -3.66 15.69 8.66
N ALA A 498 -2.85 14.69 8.34
CA ALA A 498 -1.41 14.85 8.09
C ALA A 498 -1.14 15.82 6.93
N SER A 499 -1.91 15.69 5.87
CA SER A 499 -1.80 16.54 4.66
C SER A 499 -2.22 17.98 4.94
N LEU A 500 -3.34 18.17 5.65
CA LEU A 500 -3.80 19.51 6.06
C LEU A 500 -2.79 20.20 6.97
N LEU A 501 -2.20 19.47 7.93
CA LEU A 501 -1.15 20.00 8.80
C LEU A 501 0.08 20.41 7.98
N ALA A 502 0.52 19.58 7.06
CA ALA A 502 1.68 19.88 6.21
C ALA A 502 1.44 21.14 5.36
N ALA A 503 0.27 21.26 4.75
CA ALA A 503 -0.11 22.44 3.97
C ALA A 503 -0.16 23.71 4.85
N GLN A 504 -0.70 23.60 6.06
CA GLN A 504 -0.78 24.74 6.99
C GLN A 504 0.61 25.20 7.44
N ILE A 505 1.54 24.28 7.70
CA ILE A 505 2.95 24.60 8.02
C ILE A 505 3.59 25.38 6.87
N ILE A 506 3.47 24.90 5.62
CA ILE A 506 4.05 25.60 4.46
C ILE A 506 3.44 27.00 4.30
N LYS A 507 2.12 27.13 4.46
CA LYS A 507 1.45 28.43 4.38
C LYS A 507 1.97 29.40 5.45
N LEU A 508 2.03 28.98 6.71
CA LEU A 508 2.55 29.82 7.80
C LEU A 508 4.02 30.20 7.59
N GLN A 509 4.84 29.28 7.09
CA GLN A 509 6.24 29.54 6.77
C GLN A 509 6.40 30.57 5.66
N GLU A 510 5.56 30.51 4.60
CA GLU A 510 5.54 31.55 3.57
C GLU A 510 5.12 32.93 4.12
N GLU A 511 4.13 32.98 5.01
CA GLU A 511 3.66 34.22 5.64
C GLU A 511 4.76 34.85 6.53
N ARG A 512 5.56 34.04 7.22
CA ARG A 512 6.68 34.51 8.09
C ARG A 512 7.88 35.02 7.29
N THR A 513 8.01 34.63 6.03
CA THR A 513 9.19 34.95 5.19
C THR A 513 8.94 36.07 4.19
N LYS A 514 7.68 36.54 4.08
CA LYS A 514 7.26 37.75 3.36
C LYS A 514 7.46 38.97 4.22
#